data_7034ffe51e34bb9a56d24d6b7ff56fd7
#
_entry.id   7034ffe51e34bb9a56d24d6b7ff56fd7
#
_cell.length_a   1.000
_cell.length_b   1.000
_cell.length_c   1.000
_cell.angle_alpha   90.00
_cell.angle_beta   90.00
_cell.angle_gamma   90.00
#
_symmetry.space_group_name_H-M   'P 1'
#
loop_
_entity.id
_entity.type
_entity.pdbx_description
1 polymer ?
#
loop_
_entity_poly.entity_id
_entity_poly.type
_entity_poly.pdbx_seq_one_letter_code
_entity_poly.pdbx_strand_id
1 'polypeptide(L)'
;TLMFINGKFLEPYYISKKESRFIELYEKLNDVSNEDKWDSTKKNNSLIHFAEKNNISYLVIEKDNDVHTNVHDKNMLKNQMMGYFLNQAQKESRTLDSTDVYQINQSWDPWNQSYYVDMWGSLDDGSQFLLRSPVESMRESASISNRFLLYIGSVLIVVSILLIWYFSKRITDPIRELARLSDR
;
A
#
# COMPACT_ATOMS: atom_id res chain seq x y z
N THR A 1 4.18 -12.64 19.30
CA THR A 1 3.21 -13.35 18.41
C THR A 1 2.48 -12.38 17.46
N LEU A 2 1.91 -11.27 17.97
CA LEU A 2 1.22 -10.25 17.13
C LEU A 2 2.13 -9.56 16.11
N MET A 3 3.39 -9.24 16.46
CA MET A 3 4.36 -8.69 15.51
C MET A 3 4.73 -9.65 14.39
N PHE A 4 4.76 -10.96 14.66
CA PHE A 4 5.08 -11.98 13.65
C PHE A 4 3.92 -12.20 12.68
N ILE A 5 2.70 -12.16 13.19
CA ILE A 5 1.47 -12.25 12.38
C ILE A 5 1.35 -11.01 11.47
N ASN A 6 1.58 -9.82 12.00
CA ASN A 6 1.55 -8.57 11.24
C ASN A 6 2.58 -8.57 10.09
N GLY A 7 3.84 -8.96 10.33
CA GLY A 7 4.86 -8.97 9.29
C GLY A 7 4.58 -9.98 8.15
N LYS A 8 3.92 -11.11 8.45
CA LYS A 8 3.67 -12.17 7.47
C LYS A 8 2.37 -11.96 6.66
N PHE A 9 1.38 -11.28 7.24
CA PHE A 9 0.08 -11.07 6.59
C PHE A 9 -0.13 -9.64 6.06
N LEU A 10 0.53 -8.65 6.64
CA LEU A 10 0.35 -7.25 6.21
C LEU A 10 1.00 -6.96 4.86
N GLU A 11 2.19 -7.47 4.58
CA GLU A 11 2.87 -7.22 3.30
C GLU A 11 2.06 -7.74 2.11
N PRO A 12 1.60 -9.02 2.07
CA PRO A 12 0.73 -9.51 1.00
C PRO A 12 -0.59 -8.73 0.90
N TYR A 13 -1.20 -8.38 2.02
CA TYR A 13 -2.43 -7.58 2.03
C TYR A 13 -2.22 -6.19 1.41
N TYR A 14 -1.14 -5.50 1.78
CA TYR A 14 -0.84 -4.19 1.22
C TYR A 14 -0.46 -4.25 -0.26
N ILE A 15 0.27 -5.28 -0.69
CA ILE A 15 0.58 -5.52 -2.10
C ILE A 15 -0.73 -5.70 -2.88
N SER A 16 -1.62 -6.59 -2.46
CA SER A 16 -2.92 -6.81 -3.12
C SER A 16 -3.78 -5.55 -3.16
N LYS A 17 -3.79 -4.76 -2.09
CA LYS A 17 -4.47 -3.47 -2.09
C LYS A 17 -3.84 -2.47 -3.08
N LYS A 18 -2.52 -2.51 -3.23
CA LYS A 18 -1.81 -1.66 -4.20
C LYS A 18 -2.08 -2.10 -5.63
N GLU A 19 -2.12 -3.40 -5.91
CA GLU A 19 -2.52 -3.95 -7.21
C GLU A 19 -3.89 -3.42 -7.62
N SER A 20 -4.89 -3.47 -6.73
CA SER A 20 -6.21 -2.91 -6.99
C SER A 20 -6.17 -1.40 -7.32
N ARG A 21 -5.29 -0.62 -6.67
CA ARG A 21 -5.14 0.81 -6.96
C ARG A 21 -4.40 1.07 -8.28
N PHE A 22 -3.48 0.19 -8.65
CA PHE A 22 -2.82 0.25 -9.94
C PHE A 22 -3.81 -0.01 -11.07
N ILE A 23 -4.67 -1.03 -10.93
CA ILE A 23 -5.71 -1.34 -11.91
C ILE A 23 -6.69 -0.15 -12.05
N GLU A 24 -7.14 0.43 -10.93
CA GLU A 24 -8.01 1.62 -10.96
C GLU A 24 -7.33 2.82 -11.66
N LEU A 25 -6.04 3.04 -11.43
CA LEU A 25 -5.30 4.11 -12.12
C LEU A 25 -5.10 3.79 -13.60
N TYR A 26 -4.82 2.54 -13.95
CA TYR A 26 -4.72 2.06 -15.33
C TYR A 26 -6.00 2.33 -16.12
N GLU A 27 -7.17 2.00 -15.55
CA GLU A 27 -8.47 2.30 -16.17
C GLU A 27 -8.66 3.81 -16.41
N LYS A 28 -8.31 4.65 -15.43
CA LYS A 28 -8.37 6.11 -15.56
C LYS A 28 -7.40 6.65 -16.63
N LEU A 29 -6.21 6.05 -16.75
CA LEU A 29 -5.24 6.42 -17.78
C LEU A 29 -5.77 6.04 -19.16
N ASN A 30 -6.38 4.86 -19.32
CA ASN A 30 -7.04 4.46 -20.56
C ASN A 30 -8.17 5.43 -20.96
N ASP A 31 -9.01 5.83 -20.00
CA ASP A 31 -10.09 6.77 -20.24
C ASP A 31 -9.59 8.14 -20.76
N VAL A 32 -8.46 8.62 -20.22
CA VAL A 32 -7.87 9.89 -20.64
C VAL A 32 -7.18 9.76 -21.97
N SER A 33 -6.43 8.68 -22.19
CA SER A 33 -5.68 8.41 -23.41
C SER A 33 -6.62 8.19 -24.60
N ASN A 34 -7.66 7.37 -24.46
CA ASN A 34 -8.64 7.11 -25.53
C ASN A 34 -9.45 8.35 -25.92
N GLU A 35 -9.64 9.30 -25.02
CA GLU A 35 -10.38 10.55 -25.28
C GLU A 35 -9.47 11.69 -25.75
N ASP A 36 -8.16 11.48 -25.85
CA ASP A 36 -7.14 12.51 -26.15
C ASP A 36 -7.32 13.77 -25.26
N LYS A 37 -7.53 13.53 -23.96
CA LYS A 37 -7.87 14.58 -22.99
C LYS A 37 -6.75 14.92 -22.01
N TRP A 38 -5.51 14.70 -22.38
CA TRP A 38 -4.36 15.08 -21.55
C TRP A 38 -4.31 16.59 -21.26
N ASP A 39 -4.78 17.41 -22.18
CA ASP A 39 -4.88 18.87 -22.03
C ASP A 39 -6.07 19.32 -21.14
N SER A 40 -6.97 18.40 -20.77
CA SER A 40 -8.08 18.72 -19.90
C SER A 40 -7.61 18.88 -18.45
N THR A 41 -7.43 20.12 -18.00
CA THR A 41 -6.99 20.49 -16.64
C THR A 41 -7.74 19.74 -15.55
N LYS A 42 -9.05 19.50 -15.73
CA LYS A 42 -9.88 18.80 -14.72
C LYS A 42 -9.59 17.31 -14.64
N LYS A 43 -9.42 16.62 -15.78
CA LYS A 43 -9.13 15.18 -15.80
C LYS A 43 -7.71 14.92 -15.37
N ASN A 44 -6.77 15.70 -15.87
CA ASN A 44 -5.35 15.59 -15.49
C ASN A 44 -5.14 15.83 -13.98
N ASN A 45 -5.76 16.86 -13.40
CA ASN A 45 -5.72 17.10 -11.96
C ASN A 45 -6.34 15.94 -11.14
N SER A 46 -7.41 15.33 -11.64
CA SER A 46 -8.02 14.16 -11.00
C SER A 46 -7.09 12.95 -11.00
N LEU A 47 -6.37 12.70 -12.11
CA LEU A 47 -5.35 11.65 -12.21
C LEU A 47 -4.19 11.88 -11.24
N ILE A 48 -3.62 13.09 -11.28
CA ILE A 48 -2.51 13.49 -10.40
C ILE A 48 -2.93 13.31 -8.93
N HIS A 49 -4.08 13.86 -8.55
CA HIS A 49 -4.58 13.73 -7.18
C HIS A 49 -4.81 12.27 -6.76
N PHE A 50 -5.35 11.43 -7.65
CA PHE A 50 -5.53 10.01 -7.36
C PHE A 50 -4.19 9.30 -7.17
N ALA A 51 -3.22 9.55 -8.04
CA ALA A 51 -1.89 8.97 -7.98
C ALA A 51 -1.16 9.40 -6.69
N GLU A 52 -1.14 10.69 -6.37
CA GLU A 52 -0.54 11.24 -5.16
C GLU A 52 -1.19 10.69 -3.88
N LYS A 53 -2.51 10.69 -3.81
CA LYS A 53 -3.27 10.13 -2.67
C LYS A 53 -2.91 8.66 -2.39
N ASN A 54 -2.61 7.89 -3.43
CA ASN A 54 -2.25 6.49 -3.32
C ASN A 54 -0.74 6.23 -3.32
N ASN A 55 0.08 7.29 -3.30
CA ASN A 55 1.54 7.22 -3.38
C ASN A 55 2.00 6.39 -4.59
N ILE A 56 1.46 6.73 -5.77
CA ILE A 56 1.79 6.11 -7.05
C ILE A 56 2.42 7.18 -7.94
N SER A 57 3.60 6.89 -8.45
CA SER A 57 4.22 7.64 -9.53
C SER A 57 3.83 6.99 -10.85
N TYR A 58 3.43 7.77 -11.84
CA TYR A 58 3.12 7.26 -13.16
C TYR A 58 3.92 7.97 -14.25
N LEU A 59 4.16 7.24 -15.33
CA LEU A 59 4.71 7.72 -16.57
C LEU A 59 3.90 7.11 -17.72
N VAL A 60 3.46 7.94 -18.65
CA VAL A 60 2.86 7.50 -19.91
C VAL A 60 3.66 8.12 -21.05
N ILE A 61 4.01 7.34 -22.07
CA ILE A 61 4.67 7.79 -23.29
C ILE A 61 3.74 7.46 -24.43
N GLU A 62 3.24 8.50 -25.08
CA GLU A 62 2.40 8.36 -26.27
C GLU A 62 3.21 7.95 -27.52
N LYS A 63 2.51 7.58 -28.59
CA LYS A 63 3.14 7.16 -29.85
C LYS A 63 3.93 8.27 -30.54
N ASP A 64 3.53 9.52 -30.36
CA ASP A 64 4.23 10.72 -30.83
C ASP A 64 5.39 11.16 -29.91
N ASN A 65 5.64 10.38 -28.85
CA ASN A 65 6.69 10.58 -27.86
C ASN A 65 6.39 11.70 -26.83
N ASP A 66 5.13 12.14 -26.72
CA ASP A 66 4.70 13.01 -25.64
C ASP A 66 4.68 12.25 -24.32
N VAL A 67 5.04 12.95 -23.24
CA VAL A 67 5.29 12.32 -21.93
C VAL A 67 4.42 12.96 -20.86
N HIS A 68 3.55 12.15 -20.25
CA HIS A 68 2.67 12.53 -19.16
C HIS A 68 3.11 11.86 -17.85
N THR A 69 3.26 12.62 -16.78
CA THR A 69 3.74 12.13 -15.48
C THR A 69 3.34 13.05 -14.33
N ASN A 70 3.21 12.50 -13.13
CA ASN A 70 3.02 13.26 -11.90
C ASN A 70 4.31 13.54 -11.13
N VAL A 71 5.48 13.14 -11.66
CA VAL A 71 6.76 13.34 -10.99
C VAL A 71 7.64 14.33 -11.71
N HIS A 72 8.49 15.04 -10.96
CA HIS A 72 9.44 16.02 -11.50
C HIS A 72 10.57 15.36 -12.30
N ASP A 73 11.13 14.27 -11.79
CA ASP A 73 12.19 13.51 -12.46
C ASP A 73 11.63 12.39 -13.31
N LYS A 74 11.19 12.77 -14.52
CA LYS A 74 10.68 11.80 -15.51
C LYS A 74 11.75 10.82 -16.02
N ASN A 75 13.04 11.20 -15.96
CA ASN A 75 14.12 10.39 -16.52
C ASN A 75 14.31 9.09 -15.74
N MET A 76 14.15 9.13 -14.41
CA MET A 76 14.23 7.94 -13.57
C MET A 76 13.15 6.92 -13.97
N LEU A 77 11.89 7.34 -14.10
CA LEU A 77 10.80 6.45 -14.51
C LEU A 77 10.97 5.97 -15.95
N LYS A 78 11.44 6.83 -16.86
CA LYS A 78 11.71 6.47 -18.25
C LYS A 78 12.78 5.37 -18.36
N ASN A 79 13.88 5.49 -17.61
CA ASN A 79 14.93 4.50 -17.58
C ASN A 79 14.43 3.16 -17.01
N GLN A 80 13.61 3.20 -15.95
CA GLN A 80 13.01 2.00 -15.36
C GLN A 80 12.06 1.32 -16.36
N MET A 81 11.20 2.09 -17.00
CA MET A 81 10.27 1.58 -18.02
C MET A 81 11.05 0.93 -19.19
N MET A 82 12.08 1.60 -19.71
CA MET A 82 12.96 1.02 -20.73
C MET A 82 13.60 -0.28 -20.28
N GLY A 83 14.03 -0.37 -19.00
CA GLY A 83 14.57 -1.58 -18.41
C GLY A 83 13.59 -2.75 -18.47
N TYR A 84 12.30 -2.53 -18.26
CA TYR A 84 11.27 -3.56 -18.38
C TYR A 84 11.05 -3.98 -19.84
N PHE A 85 10.86 -3.05 -20.75
CA PHE A 85 10.64 -3.35 -22.16
C PHE A 85 11.87 -4.01 -22.84
N LEU A 86 13.07 -3.75 -22.36
CA LEU A 86 14.31 -4.40 -22.84
C LEU A 86 14.65 -5.69 -22.08
N ASN A 87 13.77 -6.21 -21.22
CA ASN A 87 14.00 -7.40 -20.39
C ASN A 87 15.22 -7.34 -19.45
N GLN A 88 15.77 -6.17 -19.19
CA GLN A 88 16.92 -5.98 -18.31
C GLN A 88 16.52 -5.93 -16.84
N ALA A 89 15.37 -5.35 -16.52
CA ALA A 89 14.84 -5.23 -15.16
C ALA A 89 14.15 -6.50 -14.65
N GLN A 90 13.84 -7.46 -15.50
CA GLN A 90 13.13 -8.70 -15.12
C GLN A 90 14.00 -9.67 -14.32
N LYS A 91 15.32 -9.61 -14.45
CA LYS A 91 16.22 -10.59 -13.81
C LYS A 91 16.23 -10.58 -12.28
N GLU A 92 15.84 -9.46 -11.67
CA GLU A 92 15.82 -9.26 -10.22
C GLU A 92 14.43 -8.94 -9.67
N SER A 93 13.39 -9.13 -10.49
CA SER A 93 12.01 -8.82 -10.12
C SER A 93 11.18 -10.09 -9.91
N ARG A 94 10.30 -10.05 -8.91
CA ARG A 94 9.29 -11.08 -8.68
C ARG A 94 7.99 -10.65 -9.35
N THR A 95 7.52 -11.43 -10.32
CA THR A 95 6.20 -11.20 -10.92
C THR A 95 5.10 -11.52 -9.91
N LEU A 96 4.19 -10.59 -9.71
CA LEU A 96 3.03 -10.69 -8.83
C LEU A 96 1.79 -11.07 -9.62
N ASP A 97 1.55 -10.36 -10.74
CA ASP A 97 0.45 -10.61 -11.67
C ASP A 97 0.89 -10.31 -13.10
N SER A 98 0.26 -10.96 -14.08
CA SER A 98 0.57 -10.78 -15.49
C SER A 98 -0.66 -11.06 -16.35
N THR A 99 -0.97 -10.11 -17.24
CA THR A 99 -2.01 -10.22 -18.26
C THR A 99 -1.39 -10.00 -19.64
N ASP A 100 -2.19 -10.06 -20.70
CA ASP A 100 -1.73 -9.79 -22.06
C ASP A 100 -1.39 -8.31 -22.29
N VAL A 101 -1.89 -7.39 -21.46
CA VAL A 101 -1.74 -5.94 -21.62
C VAL A 101 -0.81 -5.30 -20.60
N TYR A 102 -0.67 -5.87 -19.41
CA TYR A 102 0.22 -5.37 -18.37
C TYR A 102 0.84 -6.47 -17.53
N GLN A 103 1.92 -6.13 -16.83
CA GLN A 103 2.59 -6.97 -15.86
C GLN A 103 2.84 -6.19 -14.57
N ILE A 104 2.63 -6.85 -13.42
CA ILE A 104 2.92 -6.28 -12.09
C ILE A 104 4.08 -7.05 -11.48
N ASN A 105 5.12 -6.31 -11.11
CA ASN A 105 6.35 -6.88 -10.57
C ASN A 105 6.72 -6.19 -9.24
N GLN A 106 7.30 -6.95 -8.34
CA GLN A 106 8.04 -6.40 -7.21
C GLN A 106 9.52 -6.37 -7.55
N SER A 107 10.15 -5.20 -7.55
CA SER A 107 11.54 -4.98 -7.92
C SER A 107 12.34 -4.34 -6.78
N TRP A 108 13.61 -4.68 -6.69
CA TRP A 108 14.55 -3.99 -5.81
C TRP A 108 15.22 -2.84 -6.57
N ASP A 109 15.21 -1.66 -5.98
CA ASP A 109 15.91 -0.49 -6.51
C ASP A 109 17.22 -0.27 -5.73
N PRO A 110 18.39 -0.53 -6.34
CA PRO A 110 19.68 -0.39 -5.66
C PRO A 110 20.02 1.06 -5.31
N TRP A 111 19.50 2.04 -6.05
CA TRP A 111 19.78 3.46 -5.84
C TRP A 111 19.04 3.99 -4.62
N ASN A 112 17.79 3.60 -4.45
CA ASN A 112 16.96 4.00 -3.32
C ASN A 112 17.00 3.00 -2.17
N GLN A 113 17.69 1.85 -2.33
CA GLN A 113 17.77 0.77 -1.35
C GLN A 113 16.39 0.36 -0.81
N SER A 114 15.41 0.27 -1.70
CA SER A 114 14.01 0.00 -1.37
C SER A 114 13.35 -0.91 -2.38
N TYR A 115 12.33 -1.66 -1.93
CA TYR A 115 11.47 -2.42 -2.83
C TYR A 115 10.36 -1.54 -3.39
N TYR A 116 10.07 -1.75 -4.66
CA TYR A 116 8.96 -1.11 -5.38
C TYR A 116 8.01 -2.15 -5.94
N VAL A 117 6.74 -1.79 -6.03
CA VAL A 117 5.78 -2.49 -6.89
C VAL A 117 5.64 -1.64 -8.15
N ASP A 118 5.88 -2.26 -9.28
CA ASP A 118 5.84 -1.64 -10.60
C ASP A 118 4.78 -2.36 -11.45
N MET A 119 3.90 -1.62 -12.11
CA MET A 119 2.99 -2.10 -13.14
C MET A 119 3.33 -1.40 -14.44
N TRP A 120 3.58 -2.17 -15.50
CA TRP A 120 4.00 -1.65 -16.79
C TRP A 120 3.32 -2.42 -17.91
N GLY A 121 3.17 -1.78 -19.07
CA GLY A 121 2.51 -2.38 -20.22
C GLY A 121 2.10 -1.33 -21.24
N SER A 122 1.02 -1.61 -21.96
CA SER A 122 0.46 -0.73 -22.99
C SER A 122 -0.99 -0.36 -22.66
N LEU A 123 -1.36 0.88 -22.92
CA LEU A 123 -2.74 1.34 -22.92
C LEU A 123 -3.46 0.90 -24.19
N ASP A 124 -4.78 1.05 -24.23
CA ASP A 124 -5.63 0.61 -25.35
C ASP A 124 -5.31 1.35 -26.66
N ASP A 125 -4.87 2.60 -26.58
CA ASP A 125 -4.40 3.40 -27.72
C ASP A 125 -3.00 3.00 -28.21
N GLY A 126 -2.30 2.12 -27.47
CA GLY A 126 -0.94 1.65 -27.72
C GLY A 126 0.16 2.52 -27.11
N SER A 127 -0.17 3.52 -26.31
CA SER A 127 0.78 4.25 -25.47
C SER A 127 1.39 3.33 -24.43
N GLN A 128 2.66 3.54 -24.08
CA GLN A 128 3.35 2.76 -23.07
C GLN A 128 3.22 3.42 -21.70
N PHE A 129 3.03 2.63 -20.65
CA PHE A 129 2.92 3.17 -19.30
C PHE A 129 3.77 2.42 -18.28
N LEU A 130 4.12 3.13 -17.21
CA LEU A 130 4.71 2.60 -15.99
C LEU A 130 4.03 3.26 -14.79
N LEU A 131 3.53 2.44 -13.86
CA LEU A 131 3.10 2.84 -12.53
C LEU A 131 4.09 2.29 -11.52
N ARG A 132 4.54 3.12 -10.58
CA ARG A 132 5.54 2.74 -9.58
C ARG A 132 5.13 3.22 -8.20
N SER A 133 5.27 2.35 -7.19
CA SER A 133 5.00 2.71 -5.79
C SER A 133 6.00 2.04 -4.85
N PRO A 134 6.59 2.80 -3.88
CA PRO A 134 7.53 2.22 -2.92
C PRO A 134 6.80 1.32 -1.92
N VAL A 135 7.37 0.15 -1.64
CA VAL A 135 6.86 -0.79 -0.61
C VAL A 135 7.18 -0.28 0.79
N GLU A 136 8.26 0.46 0.96
CA GLU A 136 8.72 0.99 2.25
C GLU A 136 7.70 1.93 2.89
N SER A 137 7.04 2.77 2.11
CA SER A 137 5.97 3.65 2.62
C SER A 137 4.78 2.89 3.22
N MET A 138 4.56 1.67 2.74
CA MET A 138 3.53 0.77 3.28
C MET A 138 3.96 0.16 4.62
N ARG A 139 5.23 -0.26 4.73
CA ARG A 139 5.81 -0.81 5.96
C ARG A 139 5.85 0.23 7.07
N GLU A 140 6.18 1.47 6.75
CA GLU A 140 6.20 2.56 7.71
C GLU A 140 4.80 2.85 8.25
N SER A 141 3.79 2.94 7.40
CA SER A 141 2.38 3.12 7.80
C SER A 141 1.88 1.97 8.67
N ALA A 142 2.24 0.72 8.33
CA ALA A 142 1.91 -0.46 9.12
C ALA A 142 2.62 -0.45 10.50
N SER A 143 3.87 -0.02 10.57
CA SER A 143 4.63 0.09 11.81
C SER A 143 4.04 1.12 12.76
N ILE A 144 3.63 2.28 12.25
CA ILE A 144 2.96 3.33 13.04
C ILE A 144 1.63 2.81 13.59
N SER A 145 0.81 2.19 12.75
CA SER A 145 -0.47 1.59 13.18
C SER A 145 -0.28 0.52 14.22
N ASN A 146 0.73 -0.33 14.09
CA ASN A 146 1.03 -1.40 15.03
C ASN A 146 1.50 -0.87 16.40
N ARG A 147 2.33 0.18 16.42
CA ARG A 147 2.71 0.87 17.66
C ARG A 147 1.49 1.46 18.37
N PHE A 148 0.60 2.11 17.62
CA PHE A 148 -0.62 2.68 18.18
C PHE A 148 -1.53 1.61 18.79
N LEU A 149 -1.72 0.46 18.12
CA LEU A 149 -2.46 -0.68 18.64
C LEU A 149 -1.83 -1.27 19.90
N LEU A 150 -0.49 -1.32 19.99
CA LEU A 150 0.21 -1.75 21.19
C LEU A 150 -0.05 -0.82 22.38
N TYR A 151 -0.04 0.51 22.18
CA TYR A 151 -0.36 1.47 23.23
C TYR A 151 -1.80 1.31 23.70
N ILE A 152 -2.78 1.26 22.79
CA ILE A 152 -4.19 1.07 23.16
C ILE A 152 -4.38 -0.27 23.90
N GLY A 153 -3.80 -1.35 23.38
CA GLY A 153 -3.87 -2.68 23.99
C GLY A 153 -3.29 -2.69 25.41
N SER A 154 -2.16 -2.03 25.62
CA SER A 154 -1.56 -1.94 26.95
C SER A 154 -2.43 -1.17 27.94
N VAL A 155 -3.02 -0.05 27.51
CA VAL A 155 -3.96 0.74 28.34
C VAL A 155 -5.20 -0.08 28.68
N LEU A 156 -5.78 -0.80 27.74
CA LEU A 156 -6.94 -1.66 27.97
C LEU A 156 -6.62 -2.78 28.97
N ILE A 157 -5.44 -3.38 28.91
CA ILE A 157 -5.01 -4.41 29.89
C ILE A 157 -4.93 -3.81 31.29
N VAL A 158 -4.31 -2.65 31.46
CA VAL A 158 -4.20 -1.97 32.76
C VAL A 158 -5.58 -1.64 33.31
N VAL A 159 -6.47 -1.07 32.49
CA VAL A 159 -7.85 -0.76 32.91
C VAL A 159 -8.60 -2.04 33.29
N SER A 160 -8.44 -3.12 32.55
CA SER A 160 -9.08 -4.41 32.86
C SER A 160 -8.60 -4.97 34.20
N ILE A 161 -7.30 -4.90 34.50
CA ILE A 161 -6.73 -5.34 35.78
C ILE A 161 -7.30 -4.52 36.95
N LEU A 162 -7.38 -3.20 36.77
CA LEU A 162 -7.95 -2.31 37.79
C LEU A 162 -9.44 -2.60 38.05
N LEU A 163 -10.21 -2.85 37.00
CA LEU A 163 -11.62 -3.22 37.11
C LEU A 163 -11.80 -4.56 37.82
N ILE A 164 -11.02 -5.59 37.44
CA ILE A 164 -11.06 -6.90 38.12
C ILE A 164 -10.71 -6.77 39.60
N TRP A 165 -9.66 -6.00 39.92
CA TRP A 165 -9.26 -5.77 41.29
C TRP A 165 -10.35 -5.03 42.11
N TYR A 166 -10.96 -4.00 41.52
CA TYR A 166 -12.05 -3.24 42.15
C TYR A 166 -13.27 -4.11 42.43
N PHE A 167 -13.73 -4.88 41.42
CA PHE A 167 -14.88 -5.76 41.55
C PHE A 167 -14.60 -6.94 42.48
N SER A 168 -13.40 -7.49 42.44
CA SER A 168 -12.99 -8.55 43.37
C SER A 168 -13.09 -8.12 44.84
N LYS A 169 -12.56 -6.93 45.17
CA LYS A 169 -12.70 -6.38 46.50
C LYS A 169 -14.14 -6.08 46.92
N ARG A 170 -14.92 -5.50 46.01
CA ARG A 170 -16.26 -5.02 46.36
C ARG A 170 -17.31 -6.12 46.41
N ILE A 171 -17.15 -7.20 45.67
CA ILE A 171 -18.15 -8.27 45.57
C ILE A 171 -17.71 -9.53 46.32
N THR A 172 -16.44 -9.91 46.21
CA THR A 172 -15.94 -11.17 46.75
C THR A 172 -15.73 -11.09 48.26
N ASP A 173 -15.27 -9.96 48.81
CA ASP A 173 -15.03 -9.80 50.25
C ASP A 173 -16.34 -9.89 51.04
N PRO A 174 -17.45 -9.19 50.73
CA PRO A 174 -18.72 -9.35 51.43
C PRO A 174 -19.29 -10.76 51.37
N ILE A 175 -19.16 -11.45 50.23
CA ILE A 175 -19.66 -12.82 50.07
C ILE A 175 -18.87 -13.80 50.95
N ARG A 176 -17.56 -13.63 51.07
CA ARG A 176 -16.71 -14.42 51.96
C ARG A 176 -17.07 -14.21 53.44
N GLU A 177 -17.40 -12.99 53.82
CA GLU A 177 -17.81 -12.66 55.19
C GLU A 177 -19.17 -13.26 55.54
N LEU A 178 -20.13 -13.23 54.62
CA LEU A 178 -21.43 -13.90 54.76
C LEU A 178 -21.31 -15.44 54.83
N ALA A 179 -20.48 -16.06 53.99
CA ALA A 179 -20.23 -17.50 54.06
C ALA A 179 -19.60 -17.92 55.40
N ARG A 180 -18.70 -17.11 55.96
CA ARG A 180 -18.06 -17.38 57.25
C ARG A 180 -18.99 -17.20 58.42
N LEU A 181 -20.02 -16.37 58.29
CA LEU A 181 -21.07 -16.18 59.34
C LEU A 181 -22.12 -17.30 59.26
N SER A 182 -22.32 -17.94 58.14
CA SER A 182 -23.27 -19.08 57.97
C SER A 182 -22.72 -20.41 58.45
N ASP A 183 -21.40 -20.52 58.65
CA ASP A 183 -20.72 -21.74 59.12
C ASP A 183 -20.55 -21.78 60.68
N ARG A 184 -21.16 -20.83 61.37
CA ARG A 184 -21.24 -20.79 62.83
C ARG A 184 -22.66 -21.06 63.33
#